data_cbf7e4cd82f31fa248a239e24d4f7659
#
_entry.id   cbf7e4cd82f31fa248a239e24d4f7659
#
_cell.length_a   1.000
_cell.length_b   1.000
_cell.length_c   1.000
_cell.angle_alpha   90.00
_cell.angle_beta   90.00
_cell.angle_gamma   90.00
#
_symmetry.space_group_name_H-M   'P 1'
#
loop_
_entity.id
_entity.type
_entity.pdbx_description
1 polymer ?
#
loop_
_entity_poly.entity_id
_entity_poly.type
_entity_poly.pdbx_seq_one_letter_code
_entity_poly.pdbx_strand_id
1 'polypeptide(L)'
;MGTQVDDETLEIKVENALDKDAQIKSEGRVNAVSYSGRVLLIGQVPSESVKETATSLAKGVEGVNDVYNELRVGPKITFGQITKDSWITTQIKSKLFVGDNVKATDVKVITENGEVFLLGNVTQSQGDSAAEIASKVTGVQKVVKVFKYLN
;
A
#
# COMPACT_ATOMS: atom_id res chain seq x y z
N MET A 1 9.28 -19.64 -19.68
CA MET A 1 9.28 -19.35 -18.25
C MET A 1 9.49 -17.86 -18.03
N GLY A 2 8.56 -17.21 -17.36
CA GLY A 2 8.65 -15.79 -17.13
C GLY A 2 9.72 -15.45 -16.11
N THR A 3 10.39 -14.33 -16.29
CA THR A 3 11.32 -13.81 -15.31
C THR A 3 10.52 -13.23 -14.15
N GLN A 4 10.82 -13.67 -12.93
CA GLN A 4 10.24 -13.03 -11.77
C GLN A 4 10.91 -11.70 -11.54
N VAL A 5 10.09 -10.68 -11.39
CA VAL A 5 10.57 -9.34 -11.06
C VAL A 5 10.37 -9.19 -9.55
N ASP A 6 11.45 -8.84 -8.83
CA ASP A 6 11.32 -8.65 -7.39
C ASP A 6 10.46 -7.42 -7.07
N ASP A 7 9.90 -7.41 -5.87
CA ASP A 7 8.93 -6.38 -5.49
C ASP A 7 9.49 -4.98 -5.53
N GLU A 8 10.74 -4.80 -5.10
CA GLU A 8 11.37 -3.47 -5.10
C GLU A 8 11.53 -2.93 -6.52
N THR A 9 12.00 -3.77 -7.44
CA THR A 9 12.14 -3.40 -8.85
C THR A 9 10.78 -3.10 -9.46
N LEU A 10 9.76 -3.89 -9.11
CA LEU A 10 8.42 -3.70 -9.63
C LEU A 10 7.84 -2.35 -9.18
N GLU A 11 8.05 -1.98 -7.91
CA GLU A 11 7.62 -0.68 -7.40
C GLU A 11 8.22 0.46 -8.21
N ILE A 12 9.51 0.39 -8.49
CA ILE A 12 10.21 1.42 -9.27
C ILE A 12 9.63 1.50 -10.69
N LYS A 13 9.42 0.37 -11.33
CA LYS A 13 8.86 0.33 -12.70
C LYS A 13 7.46 0.90 -12.75
N VAL A 14 6.63 0.58 -11.77
CA VAL A 14 5.26 1.11 -11.69
C VAL A 14 5.30 2.63 -11.46
N GLU A 15 6.11 3.09 -10.53
CA GLU A 15 6.21 4.53 -10.26
C GLU A 15 6.72 5.30 -11.47
N ASN A 16 7.67 4.73 -12.20
CA ASN A 16 8.16 5.33 -13.44
C ASN A 16 7.06 5.41 -14.51
N ALA A 17 6.23 4.36 -14.60
CA ALA A 17 5.12 4.36 -15.54
C ALA A 17 4.08 5.42 -15.18
N LEU A 18 3.80 5.58 -13.89
CA LEU A 18 2.86 6.59 -13.40
C LEU A 18 3.36 8.02 -13.67
N ASP A 19 4.66 8.23 -13.53
CA ASP A 19 5.28 9.55 -13.74
C ASP A 19 5.25 10.01 -15.20
N LYS A 20 4.91 9.12 -16.13
CA LYS A 20 4.69 9.51 -17.53
C LYS A 20 3.42 10.32 -17.70
N ASP A 21 2.48 10.23 -16.78
CA ASP A 21 1.28 11.06 -16.80
C ASP A 21 1.59 12.40 -16.12
N ALA A 22 1.40 13.50 -16.86
CA ALA A 22 1.75 14.82 -16.37
C ALA A 22 0.94 15.24 -15.15
N GLN A 23 -0.34 14.87 -15.09
CA GLN A 23 -1.19 15.23 -13.94
C GLN A 23 -0.81 14.46 -12.69
N ILE A 24 -0.51 13.17 -12.83
CA ILE A 24 -0.05 12.38 -11.70
C ILE A 24 1.24 12.97 -11.15
N LYS A 25 2.17 13.27 -12.03
CA LYS A 25 3.49 13.77 -11.63
C LYS A 25 3.41 15.13 -10.94
N SER A 26 2.61 16.06 -11.47
CA SER A 26 2.56 17.44 -10.97
C SER A 26 1.52 17.66 -9.88
N GLU A 27 0.37 16.99 -9.95
CA GLU A 27 -0.77 17.24 -9.06
C GLU A 27 -1.08 16.09 -8.11
N GLY A 28 -0.52 14.92 -8.36
CA GLY A 28 -0.75 13.75 -7.55
C GLY A 28 0.41 13.44 -6.62
N ARG A 29 0.12 12.65 -5.61
CA ARG A 29 1.11 12.01 -4.76
C ARG A 29 0.76 10.52 -4.79
N VAL A 30 1.52 9.73 -5.55
CA VAL A 30 1.21 8.31 -5.73
C VAL A 30 2.43 7.49 -5.39
N ASN A 31 2.23 6.51 -4.52
CA ASN A 31 3.23 5.52 -4.18
C ASN A 31 2.73 4.15 -4.58
N ALA A 32 3.62 3.33 -5.08
CA ALA A 32 3.34 1.94 -5.40
C ALA A 32 4.02 1.04 -4.39
N VAL A 33 3.27 0.08 -3.87
CA VAL A 33 3.79 -0.93 -2.94
C VAL A 33 3.52 -2.29 -3.56
N SER A 34 4.56 -3.09 -3.72
CA SER A 34 4.43 -4.40 -4.36
C SER A 34 4.69 -5.51 -3.35
N TYR A 35 3.87 -6.56 -3.42
CA TYR A 35 4.08 -7.76 -2.63
C TYR A 35 3.64 -8.97 -3.46
N SER A 36 4.58 -9.82 -3.79
CA SER A 36 4.33 -11.03 -4.60
C SER A 36 3.56 -10.74 -5.89
N GLY A 37 3.93 -9.68 -6.62
CA GLY A 37 3.31 -9.28 -7.88
C GLY A 37 1.99 -8.54 -7.74
N ARG A 38 1.49 -8.36 -6.54
CA ARG A 38 0.33 -7.52 -6.26
C ARG A 38 0.81 -6.11 -6.01
N VAL A 39 0.21 -5.15 -6.69
CA VAL A 39 0.60 -3.75 -6.57
C VAL A 39 -0.54 -2.95 -5.94
N LEU A 40 -0.21 -2.30 -4.85
CA LEU A 40 -1.11 -1.38 -4.17
C LEU A 40 -0.71 0.04 -4.54
N LEU A 41 -1.67 0.84 -5.01
CA LEU A 41 -1.47 2.26 -5.26
C LEU A 41 -2.11 3.05 -4.13
N ILE A 42 -1.33 3.87 -3.47
CA ILE A 42 -1.80 4.74 -2.38
C ILE A 42 -1.36 6.17 -2.62
N GLY A 43 -2.13 7.10 -2.11
CA GLY A 43 -1.84 8.51 -2.24
C GLY A 43 -3.06 9.31 -2.64
N GLN A 44 -2.83 10.47 -3.22
CA GLN A 44 -3.90 11.40 -3.59
C GLN A 44 -3.75 11.81 -5.05
N VAL A 45 -4.87 11.94 -5.73
CA VAL A 45 -4.93 12.37 -7.14
C VAL A 45 -6.03 13.41 -7.30
N PRO A 46 -5.95 14.28 -8.33
CA PRO A 46 -6.88 15.40 -8.45
C PRO A 46 -8.29 15.03 -8.90
N SER A 47 -8.47 13.84 -9.51
CA SER A 47 -9.79 13.47 -10.03
C SER A 47 -9.93 11.95 -10.15
N GLU A 48 -11.16 11.51 -10.30
CA GLU A 48 -11.49 10.10 -10.53
C GLU A 48 -10.87 9.60 -11.84
N SER A 49 -10.86 10.45 -12.87
CA SER A 49 -10.26 10.13 -14.16
C SER A 49 -8.76 9.83 -14.01
N VAL A 50 -8.05 10.63 -13.23
CA VAL A 50 -6.62 10.42 -12.97
C VAL A 50 -6.41 9.13 -12.16
N LYS A 51 -7.30 8.85 -11.23
CA LYS A 51 -7.26 7.60 -10.45
C LYS A 51 -7.36 6.40 -11.37
N GLU A 52 -8.27 6.41 -12.33
CA GLU A 52 -8.43 5.32 -13.29
C GLU A 52 -7.22 5.20 -14.22
N THR A 53 -6.65 6.33 -14.64
CA THR A 53 -5.44 6.35 -15.45
C THR A 53 -4.29 5.64 -14.73
N ALA A 54 -4.17 5.86 -13.42
CA ALA A 54 -3.13 5.22 -12.62
C ALA A 54 -3.27 3.69 -12.65
N THR A 55 -4.49 3.17 -12.54
CA THR A 55 -4.71 1.72 -12.65
C THR A 55 -4.27 1.20 -14.01
N SER A 56 -4.65 1.87 -15.09
CA SER A 56 -4.29 1.43 -16.44
C SER A 56 -2.78 1.42 -16.66
N LEU A 57 -2.09 2.45 -16.20
CA LEU A 57 -0.64 2.54 -16.33
C LEU A 57 0.06 1.44 -15.52
N ALA A 58 -0.40 1.18 -14.30
CA ALA A 58 0.18 0.14 -13.47
C ALA A 58 -0.01 -1.24 -14.06
N LYS A 59 -1.20 -1.52 -14.61
CA LYS A 59 -1.50 -2.81 -15.22
C LYS A 59 -0.64 -3.09 -16.47
N GLY A 60 -0.16 -2.05 -17.12
CA GLY A 60 0.69 -2.17 -18.29
C GLY A 60 2.13 -2.55 -17.99
N VAL A 61 2.53 -2.58 -16.74
CA VAL A 61 3.90 -2.89 -16.34
C VAL A 61 4.08 -4.41 -16.28
N GLU A 62 5.12 -4.91 -16.95
CA GLU A 62 5.43 -6.34 -16.95
C GLU A 62 5.77 -6.80 -15.52
N GLY A 63 5.17 -7.90 -15.11
CA GLY A 63 5.36 -8.46 -13.77
C GLY A 63 4.24 -8.15 -12.81
N VAL A 64 3.36 -7.22 -13.15
CA VAL A 64 2.21 -6.88 -12.31
C VAL A 64 1.09 -7.89 -12.56
N ASN A 65 0.66 -8.58 -11.49
CA ASN A 65 -0.44 -9.54 -11.57
C ASN A 65 -1.77 -8.88 -11.22
N ASP A 66 -1.81 -8.15 -10.12
CA ASP A 66 -3.02 -7.48 -9.65
C ASP A 66 -2.70 -6.05 -9.24
N VAL A 67 -3.65 -5.15 -9.48
CA VAL A 67 -3.55 -3.76 -9.03
C VAL A 67 -4.71 -3.46 -8.09
N TYR A 68 -4.37 -2.98 -6.90
CA TYR A 68 -5.33 -2.52 -5.91
C TYR A 68 -5.19 -1.01 -5.83
N ASN A 69 -6.16 -0.30 -6.42
CA ASN A 69 -6.11 1.16 -6.47
C ASN A 69 -6.84 1.74 -5.26
N GLU A 70 -6.07 2.12 -4.27
CA GLU A 70 -6.56 2.76 -3.06
C GLU A 70 -6.20 4.24 -3.02
N LEU A 71 -6.06 4.85 -4.19
CA LEU A 71 -5.86 6.29 -4.28
C LEU A 71 -7.12 7.02 -3.84
N ARG A 72 -6.94 8.17 -3.22
CA ARG A 72 -8.04 9.03 -2.81
C ARG A 72 -8.04 10.29 -3.66
N VAL A 73 -9.22 10.72 -4.07
CA VAL A 73 -9.36 11.96 -4.83
C VAL A 73 -9.36 13.12 -3.84
N GLY A 74 -8.41 14.03 -4.00
CA GLY A 74 -8.27 15.15 -3.10
C GLY A 74 -6.87 15.74 -3.16
N PRO A 75 -6.62 16.78 -2.36
CA PRO A 75 -5.31 17.44 -2.32
C PRO A 75 -4.25 16.51 -1.72
N LYS A 76 -3.00 16.76 -2.07
CA LYS A 76 -1.88 16.03 -1.49
C LYS A 76 -1.80 16.28 0.02
N ILE A 77 -1.48 15.24 0.77
CA ILE A 77 -1.32 15.37 2.22
C ILE A 77 -0.09 16.20 2.55
N THR A 78 -0.09 16.81 3.72
CA THR A 78 0.99 17.67 4.18
C THR A 78 2.18 16.84 4.65
N PHE A 79 3.34 17.48 4.72
CA PHE A 79 4.53 16.84 5.30
C PHE A 79 4.29 16.39 6.75
N GLY A 80 3.56 17.19 7.53
CA GLY A 80 3.21 16.81 8.90
C GLY A 80 2.38 15.54 8.95
N GLN A 81 1.46 15.37 8.01
CA GLN A 81 0.66 14.15 7.92
C GLN A 81 1.52 12.94 7.52
N ILE A 82 2.47 13.14 6.60
CA ILE A 82 3.41 12.08 6.21
C ILE A 82 4.20 11.59 7.43
N THR A 83 4.67 12.52 8.25
CA THR A 83 5.42 12.20 9.48
C THR A 83 4.54 11.43 10.46
N LYS A 84 3.29 11.87 10.62
CA LYS A 84 2.33 11.20 11.50
C LYS A 84 2.05 9.78 11.01
N ASP A 85 1.89 9.60 9.71
CA ASP A 85 1.68 8.27 9.11
C ASP A 85 2.87 7.35 9.36
N SER A 86 4.09 7.86 9.25
CA SER A 86 5.30 7.08 9.55
C SER A 86 5.35 6.63 11.00
N TRP A 87 4.94 7.51 11.92
CA TRP A 87 4.86 7.16 13.34
C TRP A 87 3.85 6.05 13.57
N ILE A 88 2.68 6.14 12.93
CA ILE A 88 1.63 5.10 13.05
C ILE A 88 2.17 3.76 12.55
N THR A 89 2.84 3.74 11.39
CA THR A 89 3.45 2.53 10.85
C THR A 89 4.41 1.90 11.86
N THR A 90 5.27 2.71 12.46
CA THR A 90 6.24 2.24 13.45
C THR A 90 5.54 1.62 14.67
N GLN A 91 4.48 2.26 15.16
CA GLN A 91 3.72 1.75 16.29
C GLN A 91 3.07 0.41 15.98
N ILE A 92 2.49 0.27 14.79
CA ILE A 92 1.87 -0.99 14.37
C ILE A 92 2.92 -2.09 14.28
N LYS A 93 4.04 -1.82 13.63
CA LYS A 93 5.12 -2.81 13.50
C LYS A 93 5.63 -3.28 14.87
N SER A 94 5.79 -2.36 15.81
CA SER A 94 6.22 -2.71 17.17
C SER A 94 5.22 -3.63 17.86
N LYS A 95 3.94 -3.38 17.70
CA LYS A 95 2.90 -4.21 18.30
C LYS A 95 2.78 -5.58 17.63
N LEU A 96 2.96 -5.64 16.32
CA LEU A 96 2.98 -6.92 15.59
C LEU A 96 4.18 -7.76 16.01
N PHE A 97 5.31 -7.13 16.28
CA PHE A 97 6.53 -7.83 16.69
C PHE A 97 6.33 -8.62 17.99
N VAL A 98 5.52 -8.09 18.91
CA VAL A 98 5.26 -8.77 20.19
C VAL A 98 3.98 -9.61 20.18
N GLY A 99 3.27 -9.64 19.05
CA GLY A 99 2.05 -10.43 18.93
C GLY A 99 2.34 -11.92 18.76
N ASP A 100 1.47 -12.77 19.29
CA ASP A 100 1.68 -14.21 19.29
C ASP A 100 1.25 -14.89 17.99
N ASN A 101 0.23 -14.38 17.34
CA ASN A 101 -0.39 -15.04 16.19
C ASN A 101 0.22 -14.64 14.84
N VAL A 102 0.85 -13.49 14.76
CA VAL A 102 1.37 -12.93 13.51
C VAL A 102 2.84 -12.63 13.66
N LYS A 103 3.63 -13.08 12.68
CA LYS A 103 5.03 -12.67 12.61
C LYS A 103 5.10 -11.31 11.93
N ALA A 104 5.78 -10.35 12.54
CA ALA A 104 5.93 -9.00 11.98
C ALA A 104 6.55 -9.04 10.58
N THR A 105 7.40 -10.03 10.31
CA THR A 105 8.06 -10.17 9.01
C THR A 105 7.13 -10.66 7.90
N ASP A 106 5.97 -11.23 8.26
CA ASP A 106 5.02 -11.74 7.27
C ASP A 106 4.02 -10.68 6.82
N VAL A 107 4.02 -9.52 7.45
CA VAL A 107 3.06 -8.46 7.17
C VAL A 107 3.81 -7.16 6.84
N LYS A 108 3.48 -6.61 5.67
CA LYS A 108 3.97 -5.30 5.26
C LYS A 108 2.92 -4.26 5.66
N VAL A 109 3.34 -3.23 6.39
CA VAL A 109 2.46 -2.19 6.92
C VAL A 109 2.77 -0.86 6.25
N ILE A 110 1.76 -0.24 5.69
CA ILE A 110 1.87 1.08 5.06
C ILE A 110 0.74 1.94 5.62
N THR A 111 1.06 3.18 5.97
CA THR A 111 0.05 4.14 6.43
C THR A 111 0.04 5.34 5.50
N GLU A 112 -1.15 5.73 5.04
CA GLU A 112 -1.35 6.90 4.19
C GLU A 112 -2.57 7.66 4.69
N ASN A 113 -2.35 8.88 5.15
CA ASN A 113 -3.41 9.77 5.66
C ASN A 113 -4.29 9.11 6.73
N GLY A 114 -3.65 8.38 7.66
CA GLY A 114 -4.36 7.69 8.74
C GLY A 114 -5.01 6.37 8.35
N GLU A 115 -4.97 6.00 7.09
CA GLU A 115 -5.46 4.71 6.62
C GLU A 115 -4.29 3.74 6.56
N VAL A 116 -4.49 2.57 7.16
CA VAL A 116 -3.46 1.54 7.24
C VAL A 116 -3.75 0.45 6.23
N PHE A 117 -2.75 0.09 5.44
CA PHE A 117 -2.84 -0.98 4.45
C PHE A 117 -1.93 -2.12 4.88
N LEU A 118 -2.48 -3.31 4.95
CA LEU A 118 -1.75 -4.51 5.38
C LEU A 118 -1.64 -5.47 4.20
N LEU A 119 -0.40 -5.83 3.83
CA LEU A 119 -0.13 -6.76 2.74
C LEU A 119 0.67 -7.94 3.30
N GLY A 120 0.62 -9.05 2.60
CA GLY A 120 1.39 -10.22 2.97
C GLY A 120 0.67 -11.52 2.62
N ASN A 121 1.38 -12.62 2.76
CA ASN A 121 0.84 -13.96 2.59
C ASN A 121 0.59 -14.53 3.98
N VAL A 122 -0.67 -14.57 4.39
CA VAL A 122 -1.04 -14.94 5.77
C VAL A 122 -2.30 -15.80 5.74
N THR A 123 -2.54 -16.51 6.84
CA THR A 123 -3.82 -17.18 7.03
C THR A 123 -4.90 -16.16 7.37
N GLN A 124 -6.16 -16.54 7.23
CA GLN A 124 -7.28 -15.68 7.60
C GLN A 124 -7.15 -15.21 9.06
N SER A 125 -6.83 -16.15 9.95
CA SER A 125 -6.66 -15.85 11.38
C SER A 125 -5.54 -14.85 11.62
N GLN A 126 -4.41 -15.01 10.95
CA GLN A 126 -3.28 -14.09 11.09
C GLN A 126 -3.64 -12.70 10.55
N GLY A 127 -4.33 -12.65 9.42
CA GLY A 127 -4.77 -11.39 8.83
C GLY A 127 -5.72 -10.62 9.74
N ASP A 128 -6.67 -11.33 10.34
CA ASP A 128 -7.63 -10.72 11.26
C ASP A 128 -6.94 -10.21 12.52
N SER A 129 -5.97 -10.96 13.05
CA SER A 129 -5.20 -10.53 14.21
C SER A 129 -4.38 -9.29 13.92
N ALA A 130 -3.72 -9.26 12.76
CA ALA A 130 -2.93 -8.09 12.36
C ALA A 130 -3.81 -6.86 12.22
N ALA A 131 -4.99 -7.00 11.60
CA ALA A 131 -5.93 -5.90 11.42
C ALA A 131 -6.44 -5.38 12.75
N GLU A 132 -6.74 -6.27 13.70
CA GLU A 132 -7.18 -5.88 15.03
C GLU A 132 -6.10 -5.09 15.76
N ILE A 133 -4.87 -5.58 15.74
CA ILE A 133 -3.74 -4.89 16.35
C ILE A 133 -3.59 -3.49 15.75
N ALA A 134 -3.61 -3.38 14.43
CA ALA A 134 -3.46 -2.10 13.74
C ALA A 134 -4.58 -1.13 14.09
N SER A 135 -5.82 -1.62 14.19
CA SER A 135 -6.99 -0.78 14.44
C SER A 135 -6.95 -0.09 15.80
N LYS A 136 -6.20 -0.63 16.73
CA LYS A 136 -6.11 -0.09 18.12
C LYS A 136 -5.04 0.96 18.28
N VAL A 137 -4.21 1.20 17.28
CA VAL A 137 -3.15 2.20 17.37
C VAL A 137 -3.75 3.60 17.22
N THR A 138 -3.35 4.50 18.11
CA THR A 138 -3.83 5.89 18.11
C THR A 138 -3.54 6.56 16.77
N GLY A 139 -4.56 7.20 16.20
CA GLY A 139 -4.45 7.91 14.93
C GLY A 139 -4.90 7.09 13.73
N VAL A 140 -5.11 5.79 13.88
CA VAL A 140 -5.60 4.94 12.79
C VAL A 140 -7.09 5.21 12.58
N GLN A 141 -7.45 5.60 11.36
CA GLN A 141 -8.84 5.87 10.99
C GLN A 141 -9.49 4.68 10.30
N LYS A 142 -8.70 3.89 9.57
CA LYS A 142 -9.21 2.78 8.79
C LYS A 142 -8.09 1.77 8.56
N VAL A 143 -8.43 0.49 8.55
CA VAL A 143 -7.50 -0.59 8.20
C VAL A 143 -8.03 -1.30 6.97
N VAL A 144 -7.21 -1.40 5.93
CA VAL A 144 -7.55 -2.08 4.69
C VAL A 144 -6.66 -3.32 4.57
N LYS A 145 -7.28 -4.48 4.48
CA LYS A 145 -6.56 -5.75 4.31
C LYS A 145 -6.37 -6.04 2.82
N VAL A 146 -5.11 -6.12 2.39
CA VAL A 146 -4.75 -6.44 1.01
C VAL A 146 -3.92 -7.74 1.00
N PHE A 147 -4.25 -8.64 1.89
CA PHE A 147 -3.54 -9.91 2.05
C PHE A 147 -3.84 -10.89 0.93
N LYS A 148 -2.89 -11.76 0.68
CA LYS A 148 -3.14 -13.01 -0.03
C LYS A 148 -3.26 -14.09 1.04
N TYR A 149 -4.40 -14.76 1.10
CA TYR A 149 -4.65 -15.75 2.14
C TYR A 149 -4.12 -17.11 1.75
N LEU A 150 -3.48 -17.77 2.72
CA LEU A 150 -2.86 -19.07 2.52
C LEU A 150 -3.84 -20.24 2.70
N ASN A 151 -5.03 -19.96 3.23
CA ASN A 151 -6.05 -20.99 3.46
C ASN A 151 -7.44 -20.53 3.07
#